data_bd4e7e65553fffd58eb686f0be5d1159
#
_entry.id   bd4e7e65553fffd58eb686f0be5d1159
#
_cell.length_a   1.000
_cell.length_b   1.000
_cell.length_c   1.000
_cell.angle_alpha   90.00
_cell.angle_beta   90.00
_cell.angle_gamma   90.00
#
_symmetry.space_group_name_H-M   'P 1'
#
loop_
_entity.id
_entity.type
_entity.pdbx_description
1 polymer ?
#
loop_
_entity_poly.entity_id
_entity_poly.type
_entity_poly.pdbx_seq_one_letter_code
_entity_poly.pdbx_strand_id
1 'polypeptide(L)'
;MNFNNHIVSKEYYVNDYGNQIINFTKSIFFRIKEILYKEKFPIENSDLYPGDYLVDIAHNIIKKNKDLKFDDFEKISKELTILAVAESLKLIKQNLKNLGIVHDNFVSETEIVQKKEVEKVIQKLSNKNLVYQGKIKAPEGEDNKNWVEREQLLFKSTEFGDDKDRAMQKSDNSWTYFASDVAYHNNKLDRNFDVLINILGADHAGYIKRITSVVEALSDNKDKLICKVSQLVKLIKDEKPFKMSKRKGDYITIEDLISEVGKDATRFIMLNRSSDVELDFDFTKVKEKSKDNPLYYVQYCYVRICSVFRHVNMDINKEVDIKNYDFNYKNEEIKVLKKVSEWPKCIEVASSKLEPHRIPVYLYELASEFHSYWNMGKEDLNKRFINENKKISDDKLVFLKVISNVIKSGMRIVGVNTPEEM
;
A
#
# COMPACT_ATOMS: atom_id res chain seq x y z
N MET A 1 -3.28 -4.31 -12.37
CA MET A 1 -2.85 -5.62 -12.90
C MET A 1 -4.03 -6.60 -12.99
N ASN A 2 -4.74 -6.97 -11.93
CA ASN A 2 -5.91 -7.89 -12.02
C ASN A 2 -6.94 -7.46 -13.07
N PHE A 3 -7.17 -6.15 -13.22
CA PHE A 3 -8.10 -5.62 -14.24
C PHE A 3 -7.61 -5.86 -15.68
N ASN A 4 -6.31 -6.08 -15.88
CA ASN A 4 -5.70 -6.48 -17.15
C ASN A 4 -5.41 -7.99 -17.20
N ASN A 5 -6.21 -8.78 -16.50
CA ASN A 5 -6.15 -10.24 -16.50
C ASN A 5 -4.82 -10.86 -16.00
N HIS A 6 -4.00 -10.10 -15.27
CA HIS A 6 -2.85 -10.70 -14.58
C HIS A 6 -3.31 -11.43 -13.32
N ILE A 7 -2.73 -12.57 -13.05
CA ILE A 7 -2.89 -13.28 -11.77
C ILE A 7 -1.95 -12.63 -10.78
N VAL A 8 -2.51 -11.99 -9.74
CA VAL A 8 -1.74 -11.24 -8.74
C VAL A 8 -1.94 -11.85 -7.36
N SER A 9 -0.84 -12.23 -6.72
CA SER A 9 -0.81 -12.59 -5.29
C SER A 9 -0.24 -11.42 -4.49
N LYS A 10 -1.01 -10.93 -3.54
CA LYS A 10 -0.63 -9.83 -2.63
C LYS A 10 -0.12 -10.43 -1.34
N GLU A 11 1.11 -10.07 -0.98
CA GLU A 11 1.79 -10.64 0.17
C GLU A 11 2.21 -9.56 1.15
N TYR A 12 2.06 -9.86 2.44
CA TYR A 12 2.53 -9.06 3.56
C TYR A 12 3.66 -9.80 4.27
N TYR A 13 4.83 -9.17 4.38
CA TYR A 13 5.96 -9.69 5.15
C TYR A 13 5.76 -9.37 6.62
N VAL A 14 5.76 -10.39 7.45
CA VAL A 14 5.59 -10.27 8.90
C VAL A 14 6.97 -10.27 9.55
N ASN A 15 7.39 -9.11 10.04
CA ASN A 15 8.64 -8.94 10.78
C ASN A 15 8.43 -9.38 12.24
N ASP A 16 8.42 -10.68 12.48
CA ASP A 16 8.16 -11.31 13.78
C ASP A 16 9.41 -12.00 14.36
N TYR A 17 10.60 -11.59 13.93
CA TYR A 17 11.88 -12.16 14.36
C TYR A 17 12.88 -11.07 14.82
N GLY A 18 13.79 -11.44 15.74
CA GLY A 18 14.85 -10.56 16.20
C GLY A 18 14.50 -9.68 17.41
N ASN A 19 15.40 -8.74 17.74
CA ASN A 19 15.30 -7.93 18.97
C ASN A 19 14.07 -7.02 19.02
N GLN A 20 13.58 -6.56 17.87
CA GLN A 20 12.40 -5.69 17.82
C GLN A 20 11.15 -6.39 18.34
N ILE A 21 10.99 -7.69 18.02
CA ILE A 21 9.85 -8.44 18.52
C ILE A 21 9.95 -8.73 20.03
N ILE A 22 11.15 -8.87 20.55
CA ILE A 22 11.38 -9.02 22.00
C ILE A 22 10.97 -7.72 22.71
N ASN A 23 11.37 -6.56 22.21
CA ASN A 23 11.02 -5.26 22.76
C ASN A 23 9.51 -4.98 22.65
N PHE A 24 8.89 -5.38 21.55
CA PHE A 24 7.44 -5.33 21.37
C PHE A 24 6.72 -6.21 22.40
N THR A 25 7.17 -7.44 22.59
CA THR A 25 6.60 -8.36 23.59
C THR A 25 6.79 -7.84 25.02
N LYS A 26 7.96 -7.27 25.35
CA LYS A 26 8.20 -6.60 26.64
C LYS A 26 7.25 -5.43 26.87
N SER A 27 6.99 -4.64 25.84
CA SER A 27 6.05 -3.51 25.93
C SER A 27 4.64 -4.00 26.28
N ILE A 28 4.18 -5.07 25.64
CA ILE A 28 2.89 -5.68 25.96
C ILE A 28 2.89 -6.27 27.38
N PHE A 29 3.97 -6.91 27.79
CA PHE A 29 4.10 -7.43 29.16
C PHE A 29 3.94 -6.31 30.19
N PHE A 30 4.60 -5.17 30.02
CA PHE A 30 4.44 -4.02 30.92
C PHE A 30 3.03 -3.42 30.88
N ARG A 31 2.35 -3.41 29.73
CA ARG A 31 0.94 -3.03 29.68
C ARG A 31 0.04 -4.00 30.42
N ILE A 32 0.33 -5.30 30.34
CA ILE A 32 -0.39 -6.31 31.14
C ILE A 32 -0.17 -6.08 32.64
N LYS A 33 1.09 -5.80 33.06
CA LYS A 33 1.43 -5.45 34.45
C LYS A 33 0.67 -4.19 34.93
N GLU A 34 0.61 -3.18 34.09
CA GLU A 34 -0.15 -1.95 34.38
C GLU A 34 -1.63 -2.24 34.61
N ILE A 35 -2.23 -3.10 33.79
CA ILE A 35 -3.67 -3.47 33.89
C ILE A 35 -3.93 -4.31 35.14
N LEU A 36 -3.16 -5.37 35.34
CA LEU A 36 -3.43 -6.37 36.40
C LEU A 36 -2.93 -5.94 37.79
N TYR A 37 -1.75 -5.34 37.84
CA TYR A 37 -1.05 -5.07 39.10
C TYR A 37 -0.89 -3.58 39.43
N LYS A 38 -1.40 -2.68 38.56
CA LYS A 38 -1.28 -1.22 38.71
C LYS A 38 0.18 -0.71 38.72
N GLU A 39 1.08 -1.47 38.13
CA GLU A 39 2.47 -1.05 37.94
C GLU A 39 2.52 0.01 36.81
N LYS A 40 3.37 1.05 36.98
CA LYS A 40 3.49 2.09 35.93
C LYS A 40 4.29 1.55 34.73
N PHE A 41 3.79 1.82 33.52
CA PHE A 41 4.56 1.54 32.31
C PHE A 41 5.87 2.32 32.31
N PRO A 42 7.03 1.68 32.05
CA PRO A 42 8.36 2.32 32.09
C PRO A 42 8.61 3.20 30.86
N ILE A 43 7.96 4.36 30.80
CA ILE A 43 7.97 5.28 29.66
C ILE A 43 9.35 5.86 29.33
N GLU A 44 10.25 5.87 30.33
CA GLU A 44 11.63 6.35 30.17
C GLU A 44 12.52 5.38 29.38
N ASN A 45 12.07 4.14 29.16
CA ASN A 45 12.82 3.15 28.41
C ASN A 45 12.55 3.32 26.90
N SER A 46 13.53 3.89 26.17
CA SER A 46 13.47 4.14 24.74
C SER A 46 13.34 2.89 23.85
N ASP A 47 13.64 1.71 24.39
CA ASP A 47 13.54 0.45 23.66
C ASP A 47 12.11 -0.08 23.61
N LEU A 48 11.21 0.47 24.43
CA LEU A 48 9.83 0.04 24.53
C LEU A 48 8.90 0.90 23.67
N TYR A 49 7.84 0.28 23.16
CA TYR A 49 6.82 0.94 22.38
C TYR A 49 5.72 1.50 23.32
N PRO A 50 5.50 2.83 23.38
CA PRO A 50 4.57 3.42 24.34
C PRO A 50 3.11 3.46 23.86
N GLY A 51 2.82 3.04 22.64
CA GLY A 51 1.54 3.26 21.98
C GLY A 51 0.32 2.69 22.68
N ASP A 52 -0.80 3.43 22.69
CA ASP A 52 -2.06 3.04 23.34
C ASP A 52 -2.67 1.77 22.74
N TYR A 53 -2.42 1.46 21.46
CA TYR A 53 -2.86 0.21 20.82
C TYR A 53 -2.34 -1.04 21.53
N LEU A 54 -1.22 -0.94 22.26
CA LEU A 54 -0.69 -2.05 23.06
C LEU A 54 -1.57 -2.37 24.27
N VAL A 55 -2.30 -1.39 24.79
CA VAL A 55 -3.25 -1.59 25.90
C VAL A 55 -4.40 -2.48 25.43
N ASP A 56 -4.91 -2.24 24.22
CA ASP A 56 -5.99 -3.07 23.66
C ASP A 56 -5.50 -4.50 23.39
N ILE A 57 -4.29 -4.66 22.86
CA ILE A 57 -3.65 -5.97 22.68
C ILE A 57 -3.49 -6.67 24.03
N ALA A 58 -3.02 -5.99 25.07
CA ALA A 58 -2.84 -6.52 26.41
C ALA A 58 -4.19 -6.98 27.00
N HIS A 59 -5.24 -6.17 26.91
CA HIS A 59 -6.60 -6.55 27.33
C HIS A 59 -7.10 -7.80 26.61
N ASN A 60 -6.90 -7.91 25.31
CA ASN A 60 -7.30 -9.07 24.53
C ASN A 60 -6.56 -10.33 24.97
N ILE A 61 -5.27 -10.23 25.23
CA ILE A 61 -4.44 -11.36 25.71
C ILE A 61 -4.93 -11.83 27.08
N ILE A 62 -5.11 -10.91 28.05
CA ILE A 62 -5.61 -11.23 29.40
C ILE A 62 -6.98 -11.93 29.31
N LYS A 63 -7.90 -11.37 28.54
CA LYS A 63 -9.26 -11.90 28.41
C LYS A 63 -9.31 -13.34 27.88
N LYS A 64 -8.41 -13.67 26.94
CA LYS A 64 -8.38 -14.97 26.27
C LYS A 64 -7.57 -16.02 27.03
N ASN A 65 -6.62 -15.61 27.87
CA ASN A 65 -5.66 -16.48 28.54
C ASN A 65 -5.73 -16.27 30.07
N LYS A 66 -6.88 -16.55 30.66
CA LYS A 66 -7.15 -16.30 32.08
C LYS A 66 -6.25 -17.09 33.04
N ASP A 67 -5.75 -18.23 32.59
CA ASP A 67 -4.92 -19.13 33.40
C ASP A 67 -3.41 -18.78 33.31
N LEU A 68 -3.04 -17.88 32.39
CA LEU A 68 -1.65 -17.47 32.20
C LEU A 68 -1.24 -16.46 33.28
N LYS A 69 -0.11 -16.74 33.93
CA LYS A 69 0.46 -15.85 34.96
C LYS A 69 1.48 -14.91 34.30
N PHE A 70 1.35 -13.62 34.59
CA PHE A 70 2.21 -12.56 34.04
C PHE A 70 3.17 -11.99 35.09
N ASP A 71 3.74 -12.87 35.93
CA ASP A 71 4.61 -12.46 37.04
C ASP A 71 6.06 -12.24 36.60
N ASP A 72 6.55 -13.06 35.67
CA ASP A 72 7.95 -13.13 35.26
C ASP A 72 8.03 -13.20 33.71
N PHE A 73 8.67 -12.19 33.11
CA PHE A 73 8.81 -12.08 31.65
C PHE A 73 9.58 -13.26 31.05
N GLU A 74 10.69 -13.65 31.67
CA GLU A 74 11.59 -14.68 31.11
C GLU A 74 10.87 -16.03 30.99
N LYS A 75 9.98 -16.31 31.92
CA LYS A 75 9.21 -17.58 31.92
C LYS A 75 8.15 -17.64 30.83
N ILE A 76 7.54 -16.50 30.49
CA ILE A 76 6.40 -16.47 29.56
C ILE A 76 6.74 -15.85 28.20
N SER A 77 7.96 -15.33 28.03
CA SER A 77 8.35 -14.54 26.86
C SER A 77 8.01 -15.20 25.53
N LYS A 78 8.30 -16.50 25.40
CA LYS A 78 8.02 -17.25 24.17
C LYS A 78 6.53 -17.36 23.87
N GLU A 79 5.72 -17.73 24.87
CA GLU A 79 4.29 -17.85 24.75
C GLU A 79 3.63 -16.48 24.51
N LEU A 80 4.06 -15.48 25.29
CA LEU A 80 3.59 -14.11 25.15
C LEU A 80 3.93 -13.53 23.76
N THR A 81 5.10 -13.85 23.19
CA THR A 81 5.46 -13.41 21.83
C THR A 81 4.47 -13.95 20.79
N ILE A 82 4.15 -15.23 20.86
CA ILE A 82 3.17 -15.85 19.95
C ILE A 82 1.81 -15.14 20.05
N LEU A 83 1.33 -14.92 21.28
CA LEU A 83 0.06 -14.24 21.53
C LEU A 83 0.09 -12.78 21.05
N ALA A 84 1.17 -12.06 21.33
CA ALA A 84 1.37 -10.67 20.97
C ALA A 84 1.39 -10.49 19.45
N VAL A 85 2.14 -11.31 18.74
CA VAL A 85 2.19 -11.31 17.25
C VAL A 85 0.82 -11.63 16.67
N ALA A 86 0.12 -12.64 17.21
CA ALA A 86 -1.20 -13.02 16.72
C ALA A 86 -2.24 -11.89 16.86
N GLU A 87 -2.29 -11.21 18.01
CA GLU A 87 -3.21 -10.08 18.23
C GLU A 87 -2.80 -8.86 17.41
N SER A 88 -1.50 -8.58 17.27
CA SER A 88 -1.01 -7.50 16.41
C SER A 88 -1.35 -7.72 14.94
N LEU A 89 -1.15 -8.93 14.42
CA LEU A 89 -1.52 -9.28 13.04
C LEU A 89 -3.03 -9.15 12.81
N LYS A 90 -3.85 -9.44 13.80
CA LYS A 90 -5.29 -9.27 13.74
C LYS A 90 -5.67 -7.79 13.60
N LEU A 91 -5.02 -6.91 14.38
CA LEU A 91 -5.19 -5.47 14.28
C LEU A 91 -4.76 -4.96 12.90
N ILE A 92 -3.57 -5.38 12.41
CA ILE A 92 -3.06 -5.02 11.09
C ILE A 92 -4.03 -5.44 9.98
N LYS A 93 -4.51 -6.69 10.01
CA LYS A 93 -5.48 -7.20 9.04
C LYS A 93 -6.79 -6.41 9.07
N GLN A 94 -7.28 -6.03 10.26
CA GLN A 94 -8.48 -5.22 10.38
C GLN A 94 -8.29 -3.82 9.81
N ASN A 95 -7.17 -3.15 10.11
CA ASN A 95 -6.86 -1.82 9.61
C ASN A 95 -6.70 -1.81 8.08
N LEU A 96 -6.03 -2.81 7.52
CA LEU A 96 -5.93 -2.99 6.07
C LEU A 96 -7.31 -3.21 5.43
N LYS A 97 -8.16 -4.05 6.04
CA LYS A 97 -9.52 -4.30 5.59
C LYS A 97 -10.37 -3.03 5.60
N ASN A 98 -10.23 -2.19 6.63
CA ASN A 98 -10.93 -0.91 6.74
C ASN A 98 -10.55 0.03 5.58
N LEU A 99 -9.31 -0.05 5.07
CA LEU A 99 -8.87 0.60 3.84
C LEU A 99 -9.30 -0.12 2.56
N GLY A 100 -9.94 -1.29 2.65
CA GLY A 100 -10.25 -2.12 1.49
C GLY A 100 -9.04 -2.81 0.88
N ILE A 101 -7.99 -3.06 1.68
CA ILE A 101 -6.79 -3.79 1.28
C ILE A 101 -6.87 -5.20 1.89
N VAL A 102 -6.74 -6.21 1.03
CA VAL A 102 -6.72 -7.62 1.44
C VAL A 102 -5.47 -8.24 0.83
N HIS A 103 -4.65 -8.84 1.68
CA HIS A 103 -3.51 -9.66 1.26
C HIS A 103 -3.92 -11.12 1.19
N ASP A 104 -3.37 -11.81 0.21
CA ASP A 104 -3.64 -13.24 -0.04
C ASP A 104 -2.73 -14.09 0.86
N ASN A 105 -1.55 -13.55 1.22
CA ASN A 105 -0.54 -14.27 1.96
C ASN A 105 0.12 -13.40 3.03
N PHE A 106 0.48 -13.99 4.17
CA PHE A 106 1.24 -13.38 5.25
C PHE A 106 2.41 -14.28 5.56
N VAL A 107 3.62 -13.85 5.24
CA VAL A 107 4.83 -14.67 5.41
C VAL A 107 5.57 -14.23 6.66
N SER A 108 5.74 -15.16 7.60
CA SER A 108 6.45 -14.96 8.87
C SER A 108 7.95 -15.14 8.68
N GLU A 109 8.76 -14.18 9.15
CA GLU A 109 10.22 -14.30 9.19
C GLU A 109 10.65 -15.42 10.13
N THR A 110 9.97 -15.56 11.27
CA THR A 110 10.20 -16.67 12.22
C THR A 110 10.03 -18.04 11.54
N GLU A 111 8.99 -18.21 10.71
CA GLU A 111 8.80 -19.47 9.99
C GLU A 111 9.91 -19.73 8.97
N ILE A 112 10.39 -18.72 8.25
CA ILE A 112 11.50 -18.85 7.29
C ILE A 112 12.74 -19.36 8.01
N VAL A 113 13.07 -18.78 9.17
CA VAL A 113 14.24 -19.18 9.96
C VAL A 113 14.06 -20.59 10.52
N GLN A 114 12.89 -20.92 11.10
CA GLN A 114 12.62 -22.25 11.69
C GLN A 114 12.63 -23.37 10.66
N LYS A 115 12.17 -23.12 9.42
CA LYS A 115 12.19 -24.09 8.31
C LYS A 115 13.57 -24.25 7.65
N LYS A 116 14.60 -23.58 8.18
CA LYS A 116 15.98 -23.56 7.67
C LYS A 116 16.06 -23.16 6.19
N GLU A 117 15.21 -22.20 5.80
CA GLU A 117 15.19 -21.72 4.42
C GLU A 117 16.48 -20.94 4.08
N VAL A 118 17.15 -20.35 5.10
CA VAL A 118 18.42 -19.68 4.92
C VAL A 118 19.51 -20.69 4.51
N GLU A 119 19.61 -21.81 5.20
CA GLU A 119 20.58 -22.86 4.88
C GLU A 119 20.36 -23.44 3.48
N LYS A 120 19.09 -23.62 3.10
CA LYS A 120 18.75 -24.13 1.76
C LYS A 120 19.18 -23.16 0.65
N VAL A 121 18.94 -21.86 0.81
CA VAL A 121 19.34 -20.88 -0.21
C VAL A 121 20.85 -20.68 -0.26
N ILE A 122 21.55 -20.75 0.88
CA ILE A 122 23.01 -20.73 0.91
C ILE A 122 23.58 -21.92 0.14
N GLN A 123 23.00 -23.11 0.29
CA GLN A 123 23.41 -24.28 -0.48
C GLN A 123 23.18 -24.07 -1.99
N LYS A 124 22.04 -23.49 -2.41
CA LYS A 124 21.77 -23.14 -3.81
C LYS A 124 22.85 -22.19 -4.36
N LEU A 125 23.19 -21.13 -3.61
CA LEU A 125 24.22 -20.15 -4.01
C LEU A 125 25.62 -20.79 -4.04
N SER A 126 25.94 -21.67 -3.08
CA SER A 126 27.19 -22.40 -3.03
C SER A 126 27.37 -23.33 -4.26
N ASN A 127 26.31 -24.03 -4.65
CA ASN A 127 26.33 -24.88 -5.85
C ASN A 127 26.58 -24.11 -7.16
N LYS A 128 26.23 -22.79 -7.14
CA LYS A 128 26.52 -21.84 -8.24
C LYS A 128 27.88 -21.15 -8.09
N ASN A 129 28.68 -21.47 -7.07
CA ASN A 129 29.95 -20.80 -6.71
C ASN A 129 29.79 -19.26 -6.45
N LEU A 130 28.64 -18.85 -5.93
CA LEU A 130 28.28 -17.45 -5.69
C LEU A 130 28.46 -17.01 -4.25
N VAL A 131 28.93 -17.89 -3.36
CA VAL A 131 29.32 -17.57 -2.00
C VAL A 131 30.75 -18.05 -1.70
N TYR A 132 31.47 -17.31 -0.88
CA TYR A 132 32.85 -17.60 -0.52
C TYR A 132 33.18 -17.06 0.88
N GLN A 133 34.27 -17.59 1.49
CA GLN A 133 34.81 -17.04 2.72
C GLN A 133 35.70 -15.84 2.38
N GLY A 134 35.45 -14.71 2.99
CA GLY A 134 36.18 -13.48 2.71
C GLY A 134 36.03 -12.43 3.81
N LYS A 135 36.73 -11.31 3.63
CA LYS A 135 36.73 -10.19 4.57
C LYS A 135 36.10 -8.99 3.91
N ILE A 136 35.22 -8.31 4.62
CA ILE A 136 34.67 -7.01 4.20
C ILE A 136 35.52 -5.90 4.78
N LYS A 137 35.86 -4.90 3.96
CA LYS A 137 36.52 -3.66 4.44
C LYS A 137 35.55 -2.88 5.32
N ALA A 138 36.15 -2.11 6.26
CA ALA A 138 35.37 -1.19 7.11
C ALA A 138 34.47 -0.26 6.26
N PRO A 139 33.26 0.10 6.73
CA PRO A 139 32.45 1.11 6.07
C PRO A 139 33.21 2.45 5.94
N GLU A 140 33.16 3.09 4.79
CA GLU A 140 33.74 4.42 4.61
C GLU A 140 32.92 5.45 5.40
N GLY A 141 33.59 6.30 6.21
CA GLY A 141 32.98 7.44 6.91
C GLY A 141 32.47 7.17 8.32
N GLU A 142 32.57 5.97 8.87
CA GLU A 142 32.27 5.68 10.28
C GLU A 142 33.55 5.69 11.14
N ASP A 143 33.40 5.94 12.45
CA ASP A 143 34.51 5.91 13.41
C ASP A 143 34.96 4.45 13.65
N ASN A 144 35.86 3.98 12.78
CA ASN A 144 36.29 2.57 12.65
C ASN A 144 37.15 2.05 13.77
N LYS A 145 37.27 2.76 14.91
CA LYS A 145 38.13 2.39 16.03
C LYS A 145 37.92 0.99 16.59
N ASN A 146 36.75 0.42 16.40
CA ASN A 146 36.37 -0.91 16.87
C ASN A 146 36.16 -1.92 15.74
N TRP A 147 36.45 -1.55 14.48
CA TRP A 147 36.28 -2.47 13.35
C TRP A 147 37.41 -3.51 13.35
N VAL A 148 37.01 -4.77 13.36
CA VAL A 148 37.95 -5.89 13.24
C VAL A 148 37.62 -6.65 11.96
N GLU A 149 38.55 -6.71 11.02
CA GLU A 149 38.42 -7.56 9.84
C GLU A 149 38.24 -9.01 10.27
N ARG A 150 37.20 -9.66 9.78
CA ARG A 150 36.88 -11.05 10.08
C ARG A 150 36.51 -11.80 8.82
N GLU A 151 36.86 -13.08 8.75
CA GLU A 151 36.35 -13.95 7.73
C GLU A 151 34.85 -14.20 7.95
N GLN A 152 34.09 -14.06 6.90
CA GLN A 152 32.64 -14.20 6.89
C GLN A 152 32.22 -14.89 5.59
N LEU A 153 31.06 -15.55 5.60
CA LEU A 153 30.46 -16.04 4.36
C LEU A 153 29.90 -14.83 3.60
N LEU A 154 30.42 -14.61 2.39
CA LEU A 154 30.04 -13.48 1.52
C LEU A 154 29.32 -13.99 0.27
N PHE A 155 28.30 -13.27 -0.16
CA PHE A 155 27.67 -13.41 -1.48
C PHE A 155 28.33 -12.45 -2.46
N LYS A 156 28.66 -12.93 -3.65
CA LYS A 156 29.30 -12.18 -4.75
C LYS A 156 28.32 -11.22 -5.42
N SER A 157 27.84 -10.27 -4.68
CA SER A 157 26.81 -9.30 -5.12
C SER A 157 27.32 -8.39 -6.24
N THR A 158 28.64 -8.14 -6.27
CA THR A 158 29.29 -7.31 -7.29
C THR A 158 29.20 -7.91 -8.70
N GLU A 159 29.15 -9.23 -8.83
CA GLU A 159 28.95 -9.90 -10.13
C GLU A 159 27.57 -9.56 -10.76
N PHE A 160 26.62 -9.06 -9.94
CA PHE A 160 25.25 -8.69 -10.33
C PHE A 160 24.96 -7.20 -10.17
N GLY A 161 26.00 -6.34 -10.16
CA GLY A 161 25.86 -4.88 -10.19
C GLY A 161 25.67 -4.16 -8.86
N ASP A 162 25.87 -4.85 -7.72
CA ASP A 162 25.96 -4.20 -6.40
C ASP A 162 27.32 -3.51 -6.24
N ASP A 163 27.44 -2.59 -5.27
CA ASP A 163 28.67 -1.81 -5.01
C ASP A 163 29.73 -2.64 -4.26
N LYS A 164 29.34 -3.66 -3.52
CA LYS A 164 30.24 -4.56 -2.78
C LYS A 164 29.57 -5.91 -2.50
N ASP A 165 30.41 -6.93 -2.23
CA ASP A 165 29.92 -8.22 -1.79
C ASP A 165 29.28 -8.14 -0.40
N ARG A 166 28.29 -8.99 -0.13
CA ARG A 166 27.44 -8.88 1.06
C ARG A 166 27.62 -10.05 2.02
N ALA A 167 27.76 -9.72 3.32
CA ALA A 167 27.83 -10.73 4.36
C ALA A 167 26.51 -11.50 4.51
N MET A 168 26.57 -12.81 4.47
CA MET A 168 25.48 -13.73 4.76
C MET A 168 25.49 -14.16 6.24
N GLN A 169 26.67 -14.21 6.88
CA GLN A 169 26.83 -14.55 8.28
C GLN A 169 27.47 -13.41 9.07
N LYS A 170 27.11 -13.30 10.33
CA LYS A 170 27.79 -12.44 11.32
C LYS A 170 29.02 -13.14 11.90
N SER A 171 29.80 -12.41 12.71
CA SER A 171 30.98 -12.92 13.36
C SER A 171 30.75 -14.07 14.37
N ASP A 172 29.53 -14.19 14.88
CA ASP A 172 29.09 -15.25 15.79
C ASP A 172 28.47 -16.45 15.06
N ASN A 173 28.62 -16.50 13.74
CA ASN A 173 28.02 -17.48 12.82
C ASN A 173 26.49 -17.42 12.72
N SER A 174 25.85 -16.46 13.34
CA SER A 174 24.41 -16.23 13.11
C SER A 174 24.18 -15.59 11.73
N TRP A 175 22.99 -15.79 11.16
CA TRP A 175 22.63 -15.21 9.88
C TRP A 175 22.43 -13.69 9.98
N THR A 176 22.81 -12.97 8.94
CA THR A 176 22.48 -11.54 8.79
C THR A 176 21.01 -11.36 8.40
N TYR A 177 20.47 -10.17 8.57
CA TYR A 177 19.16 -9.83 8.03
C TYR A 177 19.09 -10.02 6.50
N PHE A 178 20.20 -9.75 5.81
CA PHE A 178 20.29 -9.96 4.38
C PHE A 178 20.11 -11.45 4.03
N ALA A 179 20.68 -12.38 4.78
CA ALA A 179 20.49 -13.81 4.54
C ALA A 179 19.04 -14.26 4.72
N SER A 180 18.32 -13.68 5.70
CA SER A 180 16.88 -13.93 5.87
C SER A 180 16.06 -13.41 4.68
N ASP A 181 16.41 -12.21 4.18
CA ASP A 181 15.77 -11.65 2.99
C ASP A 181 16.03 -12.45 1.73
N VAL A 182 17.24 -12.97 1.58
CA VAL A 182 17.61 -13.89 0.48
C VAL A 182 16.73 -15.14 0.52
N ALA A 183 16.56 -15.74 1.70
CA ALA A 183 15.71 -16.91 1.90
C ALA A 183 14.24 -16.60 1.59
N TYR A 184 13.76 -15.44 2.00
CA TYR A 184 12.41 -14.97 1.68
C TYR A 184 12.18 -14.81 0.18
N HIS A 185 13.15 -14.23 -0.55
CA HIS A 185 13.03 -14.09 -2.00
C HIS A 185 13.16 -15.42 -2.73
N ASN A 186 14.00 -16.34 -2.24
CA ASN A 186 14.02 -17.70 -2.75
C ASN A 186 12.66 -18.40 -2.57
N ASN A 187 12.00 -18.23 -1.43
CA ASN A 187 10.64 -18.73 -1.21
C ASN A 187 9.63 -18.18 -2.22
N LYS A 188 9.75 -16.90 -2.61
CA LYS A 188 8.93 -16.33 -3.68
C LYS A 188 9.23 -16.95 -5.04
N LEU A 189 10.52 -17.18 -5.35
CA LEU A 189 10.93 -17.79 -6.61
C LEU A 189 10.42 -19.22 -6.74
N ASP A 190 10.43 -20.00 -5.66
CA ASP A 190 9.94 -21.39 -5.62
C ASP A 190 8.41 -21.49 -5.89
N ARG A 191 7.68 -20.36 -5.82
CA ARG A 191 6.24 -20.27 -6.18
C ARG A 191 5.98 -19.98 -7.65
N ASN A 192 7.02 -19.86 -8.49
CA ASN A 192 6.97 -19.75 -9.95
C ASN A 192 6.14 -18.57 -10.51
N PHE A 193 6.16 -17.41 -9.85
CA PHE A 193 5.62 -16.19 -10.44
C PHE A 193 6.51 -15.69 -11.58
N ASP A 194 5.91 -15.11 -12.64
CA ASP A 194 6.66 -14.52 -13.75
C ASP A 194 7.48 -13.32 -13.27
N VAL A 195 6.91 -12.45 -12.45
CA VAL A 195 7.53 -11.24 -11.93
C VAL A 195 7.26 -11.11 -10.43
N LEU A 196 8.27 -10.76 -9.67
CA LEU A 196 8.18 -10.35 -8.27
C LEU A 196 8.17 -8.82 -8.20
N ILE A 197 7.32 -8.26 -7.36
CA ILE A 197 7.25 -6.81 -7.16
C ILE A 197 7.38 -6.52 -5.66
N ASN A 198 8.45 -5.80 -5.28
CA ASN A 198 8.60 -5.29 -3.92
C ASN A 198 8.19 -3.82 -3.88
N ILE A 199 7.36 -3.45 -2.91
CA ILE A 199 7.01 -2.07 -2.60
C ILE A 199 7.73 -1.72 -1.30
N LEU A 200 8.67 -0.77 -1.36
CA LEU A 200 9.57 -0.42 -0.27
C LEU A 200 9.41 1.05 0.11
N GLY A 201 9.58 1.38 1.38
CA GLY A 201 9.71 2.77 1.82
C GLY A 201 11.00 3.42 1.30
N ALA A 202 11.04 4.74 1.27
CA ALA A 202 12.20 5.51 0.79
C ALA A 202 13.48 5.24 1.59
N ASP A 203 13.36 4.91 2.86
CA ASP A 203 14.44 4.50 3.77
C ASP A 203 15.14 3.20 3.33
N HIS A 204 14.46 2.37 2.54
CA HIS A 204 15.01 1.13 1.98
C HIS A 204 15.59 1.28 0.57
N ALA A 205 15.63 2.49 -0.02
CA ALA A 205 16.13 2.69 -1.39
C ALA A 205 17.57 2.17 -1.58
N GLY A 206 18.46 2.34 -0.60
CA GLY A 206 19.83 1.81 -0.62
C GLY A 206 19.93 0.29 -0.55
N TYR A 207 18.82 -0.39 -0.26
CA TYR A 207 18.77 -1.85 -0.15
C TYR A 207 18.44 -2.56 -1.49
N ILE A 208 17.90 -1.81 -2.46
CA ILE A 208 17.37 -2.36 -3.72
C ILE A 208 18.43 -3.15 -4.48
N LYS A 209 19.63 -2.58 -4.67
CA LYS A 209 20.69 -3.25 -5.43
C LYS A 209 21.07 -4.61 -4.84
N ARG A 210 21.14 -4.70 -3.51
CA ARG A 210 21.47 -5.96 -2.80
C ARG A 210 20.45 -7.06 -3.11
N ILE A 211 19.15 -6.71 -3.03
CA ILE A 211 18.11 -7.72 -3.18
C ILE A 211 17.86 -8.07 -4.64
N THR A 212 17.98 -7.11 -5.57
CA THR A 212 17.89 -7.40 -7.00
C THR A 212 19.05 -8.28 -7.46
N SER A 213 20.28 -8.03 -7.00
CA SER A 213 21.47 -8.84 -7.31
C SER A 213 21.26 -10.31 -6.91
N VAL A 214 20.76 -10.56 -5.72
CA VAL A 214 20.58 -11.95 -5.26
C VAL A 214 19.40 -12.63 -5.95
N VAL A 215 18.33 -11.92 -6.27
CA VAL A 215 17.20 -12.50 -7.03
C VAL A 215 17.64 -12.84 -8.47
N GLU A 216 18.44 -11.98 -9.11
CA GLU A 216 19.05 -12.25 -10.39
C GLU A 216 19.94 -13.51 -10.33
N ALA A 217 20.83 -13.59 -9.34
CA ALA A 217 21.71 -14.75 -9.12
C ALA A 217 20.96 -16.07 -8.91
N LEU A 218 19.81 -16.04 -8.24
CA LEU A 218 18.99 -17.23 -7.96
C LEU A 218 18.13 -17.64 -9.15
N SER A 219 17.64 -16.67 -9.94
CA SER A 219 16.68 -16.90 -11.02
C SER A 219 17.28 -16.92 -12.42
N ASP A 220 18.56 -16.51 -12.55
CA ASP A 220 19.24 -16.26 -13.83
C ASP A 220 18.48 -15.26 -14.74
N ASN A 221 17.74 -14.33 -14.10
CA ASN A 221 16.91 -13.33 -14.77
C ASN A 221 16.94 -11.99 -14.02
N LYS A 222 17.55 -10.98 -14.64
CA LYS A 222 17.68 -9.62 -14.08
C LYS A 222 16.34 -8.87 -13.92
N ASP A 223 15.35 -9.23 -14.73
CA ASP A 223 14.03 -8.58 -14.74
C ASP A 223 13.02 -9.30 -13.83
N LYS A 224 13.47 -10.33 -13.07
CA LYS A 224 12.62 -11.14 -12.20
C LYS A 224 12.02 -10.36 -11.04
N LEU A 225 12.78 -9.40 -10.49
CA LEU A 225 12.35 -8.57 -9.38
C LEU A 225 12.30 -7.09 -9.78
N ILE A 226 11.14 -6.48 -9.59
CA ILE A 226 10.93 -5.04 -9.71
C ILE A 226 10.74 -4.44 -8.33
N CYS A 227 11.55 -3.45 -7.96
CA CYS A 227 11.39 -2.68 -6.73
C CYS A 227 10.76 -1.33 -7.02
N LYS A 228 9.66 -1.01 -6.32
CA LYS A 228 9.03 0.32 -6.34
C LYS A 228 9.24 0.98 -4.98
N VAL A 229 9.71 2.23 -5.01
CA VAL A 229 9.91 3.02 -3.79
C VAL A 229 8.67 3.88 -3.55
N SER A 230 8.21 3.90 -2.31
CA SER A 230 7.16 4.81 -1.85
C SER A 230 7.79 5.90 -1.00
N GLN A 231 7.61 7.16 -1.40
CA GLN A 231 8.10 8.32 -0.68
C GLN A 231 7.26 8.63 0.55
N LEU A 232 7.77 9.53 1.38
CA LEU A 232 7.11 9.95 2.61
C LEU A 232 5.81 10.72 2.31
N VAL A 233 4.83 10.51 3.18
CA VAL A 233 3.60 11.28 3.21
C VAL A 233 3.65 12.22 4.41
N LYS A 234 3.55 13.51 4.15
CA LYS A 234 3.44 14.53 5.19
C LYS A 234 1.97 14.80 5.47
N LEU A 235 1.55 14.64 6.70
CA LEU A 235 0.18 14.90 7.12
C LEU A 235 0.07 16.35 7.60
N ILE A 236 -0.83 17.13 6.99
CA ILE A 236 -1.00 18.57 7.22
C ILE A 236 -2.46 18.84 7.59
N LYS A 237 -2.67 19.70 8.56
CA LYS A 237 -3.99 20.25 8.91
C LYS A 237 -3.85 21.72 9.23
N ASP A 238 -4.68 22.56 8.60
CA ASP A 238 -4.66 24.01 8.78
C ASP A 238 -3.25 24.60 8.56
N GLU A 239 -2.61 24.20 7.45
CA GLU A 239 -1.27 24.62 7.02
C GLU A 239 -0.12 24.23 7.98
N LYS A 240 -0.38 23.40 8.97
CA LYS A 240 0.61 22.94 9.95
C LYS A 240 0.77 21.43 9.89
N PRO A 241 1.96 20.91 10.21
CA PRO A 241 2.13 19.46 10.39
C PRO A 241 1.09 18.93 11.39
N PHE A 242 0.32 17.94 10.97
CA PHE A 242 -0.67 17.30 11.83
C PHE A 242 0.03 16.45 12.88
N LYS A 243 -0.14 16.82 14.16
CA LYS A 243 0.37 16.09 15.31
C LYS A 243 -0.80 15.64 16.18
N MET A 244 -0.80 14.36 16.53
CA MET A 244 -1.73 13.84 17.54
C MET A 244 -1.31 14.30 18.94
N SER A 245 -2.23 14.22 19.90
CA SER A 245 -1.96 14.61 21.28
C SER A 245 -0.81 13.76 21.88
N LYS A 246 0.05 14.39 22.71
CA LYS A 246 1.17 13.75 23.41
C LYS A 246 0.82 12.45 24.18
N ARG A 247 -0.45 12.23 24.51
CA ARG A 247 -0.92 11.02 25.21
C ARG A 247 -0.95 9.76 24.31
N LYS A 248 -1.05 9.94 22.97
CA LYS A 248 -1.09 8.84 21.99
C LYS A 248 0.26 8.51 21.35
N GLY A 249 1.33 9.24 21.67
CA GLY A 249 2.62 9.17 20.97
C GLY A 249 2.66 10.07 19.74
N ASP A 250 3.84 10.24 19.13
CA ASP A 250 4.05 11.13 17.97
C ASP A 250 3.70 10.46 16.62
N TYR A 251 2.76 9.51 16.61
CA TYR A 251 2.36 8.80 15.39
C TYR A 251 0.85 8.88 15.14
N ILE A 252 0.46 8.75 13.89
CA ILE A 252 -0.93 8.72 13.43
C ILE A 252 -1.21 7.31 12.89
N THR A 253 -2.27 6.68 13.41
CA THR A 253 -2.68 5.35 12.95
C THR A 253 -3.51 5.46 11.65
N ILE A 254 -3.60 4.35 10.92
CA ILE A 254 -4.51 4.24 9.77
C ILE A 254 -5.96 4.45 10.21
N GLU A 255 -6.31 4.01 11.40
CA GLU A 255 -7.66 4.19 11.98
C GLU A 255 -7.97 5.67 12.22
N ASP A 256 -7.01 6.44 12.76
CA ASP A 256 -7.15 7.90 12.93
C ASP A 256 -7.36 8.59 11.57
N LEU A 257 -6.60 8.20 10.55
CA LEU A 257 -6.71 8.75 9.20
C LEU A 257 -8.09 8.45 8.59
N ILE A 258 -8.57 7.22 8.68
CA ILE A 258 -9.88 6.82 8.17
C ILE A 258 -11.01 7.53 8.93
N SER A 259 -10.90 7.67 10.25
CA SER A 259 -11.92 8.35 11.06
C SER A 259 -12.00 9.85 10.75
N GLU A 260 -10.88 10.48 10.38
CA GLU A 260 -10.81 11.91 10.07
C GLU A 260 -11.38 12.26 8.68
N VAL A 261 -11.05 11.48 7.65
CA VAL A 261 -11.40 11.79 6.25
C VAL A 261 -12.15 10.69 5.51
N GLY A 262 -12.29 9.52 6.10
CA GLY A 262 -12.93 8.36 5.48
C GLY A 262 -11.99 7.57 4.55
N LYS A 263 -12.39 6.34 4.26
CA LYS A 263 -11.66 5.41 3.40
C LYS A 263 -11.44 5.96 1.98
N ASP A 264 -12.50 6.47 1.36
CA ASP A 264 -12.48 6.87 -0.05
C ASP A 264 -11.51 8.02 -0.30
N ALA A 265 -11.55 9.04 0.57
CA ALA A 265 -10.64 10.18 0.50
C ALA A 265 -9.19 9.75 0.75
N THR A 266 -8.96 8.90 1.76
CA THR A 266 -7.63 8.35 2.03
C THR A 266 -7.07 7.65 0.80
N ARG A 267 -7.82 6.71 0.20
CA ARG A 267 -7.36 5.94 -0.96
C ARG A 267 -7.13 6.81 -2.18
N PHE A 268 -8.10 7.65 -2.53
CA PHE A 268 -8.03 8.44 -3.76
C PHE A 268 -6.85 9.42 -3.71
N ILE A 269 -6.70 10.16 -2.61
CA ILE A 269 -5.63 11.16 -2.49
C ILE A 269 -4.25 10.51 -2.42
N MET A 270 -4.10 9.40 -1.67
CA MET A 270 -2.83 8.65 -1.63
C MET A 270 -2.43 8.10 -3.01
N LEU A 271 -3.41 7.73 -3.85
CA LEU A 271 -3.18 7.21 -5.19
C LEU A 271 -3.13 8.31 -6.26
N ASN A 272 -3.48 9.54 -5.96
CA ASN A 272 -3.53 10.63 -6.95
C ASN A 272 -2.14 11.20 -7.30
N ARG A 273 -1.08 10.65 -6.72
CA ARG A 273 0.29 11.05 -6.96
C ARG A 273 1.18 9.84 -7.21
N SER A 274 2.25 10.02 -7.97
CA SER A 274 3.25 8.96 -8.16
C SER A 274 3.89 8.60 -6.82
N SER A 275 4.15 7.30 -6.59
CA SER A 275 4.73 6.80 -5.35
C SER A 275 6.16 7.28 -5.09
N ASP A 276 6.88 7.69 -6.13
CA ASP A 276 8.26 8.20 -6.08
C ASP A 276 8.36 9.70 -5.75
N VAL A 277 7.22 10.37 -5.51
CA VAL A 277 7.14 11.79 -5.15
C VAL A 277 6.49 11.95 -3.79
N GLU A 278 7.08 12.78 -2.92
CA GLU A 278 6.49 13.12 -1.62
C GLU A 278 5.06 13.67 -1.77
N LEU A 279 4.19 13.31 -0.84
CA LEU A 279 2.81 13.75 -0.79
C LEU A 279 2.55 14.56 0.47
N ASP A 280 2.04 15.78 0.30
CA ASP A 280 1.42 16.55 1.37
C ASP A 280 -0.07 16.19 1.42
N PHE A 281 -0.46 15.42 2.44
CA PHE A 281 -1.84 15.04 2.68
C PHE A 281 -2.50 16.06 3.60
N ASP A 282 -3.24 16.99 3.01
CA ASP A 282 -3.89 18.10 3.72
C ASP A 282 -5.33 17.73 4.07
N PHE A 283 -5.59 17.48 5.36
CA PHE A 283 -6.92 17.12 5.88
C PHE A 283 -8.00 18.15 5.57
N THR A 284 -7.65 19.43 5.53
CA THR A 284 -8.59 20.51 5.23
C THR A 284 -9.01 20.47 3.77
N LYS A 285 -8.04 20.39 2.85
CA LYS A 285 -8.30 20.31 1.39
C LYS A 285 -9.06 19.05 1.00
N VAL A 286 -8.74 17.94 1.63
CA VAL A 286 -9.39 16.64 1.35
C VAL A 286 -10.88 16.64 1.67
N LYS A 287 -11.32 17.50 2.61
CA LYS A 287 -12.74 17.65 3.00
C LYS A 287 -13.49 18.71 2.19
N GLU A 288 -12.81 19.51 1.39
CA GLU A 288 -13.47 20.56 0.61
C GLU A 288 -14.40 19.99 -0.46
N LYS A 289 -15.56 20.66 -0.61
CA LYS A 289 -16.52 20.37 -1.69
C LYS A 289 -16.27 21.31 -2.87
N SER A 290 -15.07 21.26 -3.43
CA SER A 290 -14.64 22.15 -4.51
C SER A 290 -13.93 21.37 -5.61
N LYS A 291 -13.64 22.04 -6.74
CA LYS A 291 -12.86 21.48 -7.85
C LYS A 291 -11.41 21.16 -7.45
N ASP A 292 -10.90 21.77 -6.37
CA ASP A 292 -9.54 21.59 -5.90
C ASP A 292 -9.39 20.28 -5.10
N ASN A 293 -10.52 19.66 -4.72
CA ASN A 293 -10.56 18.29 -4.21
C ASN A 293 -10.83 17.31 -5.36
N PRO A 294 -9.82 16.56 -5.84
CA PRO A 294 -9.97 15.71 -7.02
C PRO A 294 -10.95 14.56 -6.80
N LEU A 295 -11.06 14.02 -5.59
CA LEU A 295 -12.07 12.99 -5.28
C LEU A 295 -13.48 13.56 -5.44
N TYR A 296 -13.75 14.68 -4.76
CA TYR A 296 -15.06 15.33 -4.83
C TYR A 296 -15.43 15.65 -6.29
N TYR A 297 -14.48 16.16 -7.07
CA TYR A 297 -14.72 16.55 -8.44
C TYR A 297 -15.11 15.38 -9.35
N VAL A 298 -14.47 14.24 -9.19
CA VAL A 298 -14.80 13.01 -9.93
C VAL A 298 -16.15 12.43 -9.46
N GLN A 299 -16.39 12.35 -8.14
CA GLN A 299 -17.66 11.85 -7.61
C GLN A 299 -18.81 12.76 -8.04
N TYR A 300 -18.63 14.07 -8.02
CA TYR A 300 -19.65 15.03 -8.44
C TYR A 300 -19.99 14.90 -9.96
N CYS A 301 -19.01 14.54 -10.80
CA CYS A 301 -19.30 14.19 -12.20
C CYS A 301 -20.29 13.01 -12.27
N TYR A 302 -20.04 11.93 -11.54
CA TYR A 302 -20.92 10.76 -11.51
C TYR A 302 -22.31 11.11 -10.96
N VAL A 303 -22.38 11.86 -9.86
CA VAL A 303 -23.65 12.32 -9.25
C VAL A 303 -24.47 13.15 -10.23
N ARG A 304 -23.86 14.05 -11.00
CA ARG A 304 -24.54 14.82 -12.05
C ARG A 304 -25.14 13.90 -13.11
N ILE A 305 -24.41 12.90 -13.56
CA ILE A 305 -24.92 11.92 -14.53
C ILE A 305 -26.10 11.17 -13.92
N CYS A 306 -25.98 10.65 -12.70
CA CYS A 306 -27.06 9.98 -11.99
C CYS A 306 -28.31 10.86 -11.84
N SER A 307 -28.12 12.17 -11.59
CA SER A 307 -29.24 13.10 -11.47
C SER A 307 -30.04 13.23 -12.77
N VAL A 308 -29.38 13.19 -13.94
CA VAL A 308 -30.04 13.19 -15.24
C VAL A 308 -30.89 11.92 -15.42
N PHE A 309 -30.30 10.76 -15.11
CA PHE A 309 -31.03 9.48 -15.20
C PHE A 309 -32.28 9.44 -14.31
N ARG A 310 -32.14 9.91 -13.05
CA ARG A 310 -33.29 10.03 -12.13
C ARG A 310 -34.35 10.97 -12.67
N HIS A 311 -33.97 12.09 -13.26
CA HIS A 311 -34.91 13.08 -13.76
C HIS A 311 -35.75 12.56 -14.92
N VAL A 312 -35.23 11.63 -15.71
CA VAL A 312 -35.95 10.96 -16.78
C VAL A 312 -36.52 9.58 -16.37
N ASN A 313 -36.51 9.27 -15.06
CA ASN A 313 -37.00 8.01 -14.50
C ASN A 313 -36.32 6.75 -15.09
N MET A 314 -35.03 6.82 -15.36
CA MET A 314 -34.24 5.72 -15.88
C MET A 314 -33.21 5.25 -14.81
N ASP A 315 -32.99 3.95 -14.80
CA ASP A 315 -31.94 3.35 -13.94
C ASP A 315 -30.59 3.40 -14.66
N ILE A 316 -29.62 4.10 -14.09
CA ILE A 316 -28.25 4.20 -14.63
C ILE A 316 -27.53 2.86 -14.73
N ASN A 317 -27.94 1.84 -13.96
CA ASN A 317 -27.32 0.52 -13.97
C ASN A 317 -27.82 -0.38 -15.09
N LYS A 318 -28.98 -0.07 -15.70
CA LYS A 318 -29.51 -0.81 -16.85
C LYS A 318 -28.67 -0.59 -18.10
N GLU A 319 -28.58 -1.62 -18.91
CA GLU A 319 -27.95 -1.53 -20.22
C GLU A 319 -28.81 -0.65 -21.15
N VAL A 320 -28.11 0.06 -22.04
CA VAL A 320 -28.74 0.86 -23.10
C VAL A 320 -28.53 0.10 -24.40
N ASP A 321 -29.65 -0.23 -25.10
CA ASP A 321 -29.55 -0.85 -26.41
C ASP A 321 -29.18 0.23 -27.46
N ILE A 322 -28.02 0.06 -28.09
CA ILE A 322 -27.44 1.03 -29.03
C ILE A 322 -27.59 0.62 -30.48
N LYS A 323 -28.23 -0.54 -30.77
CA LYS A 323 -28.25 -1.12 -32.13
C LYS A 323 -28.97 -0.29 -33.19
N ASN A 324 -29.89 0.55 -32.74
CA ASN A 324 -30.76 1.33 -33.66
C ASN A 324 -30.56 2.85 -33.51
N TYR A 325 -29.48 3.29 -32.90
CA TYR A 325 -29.23 4.72 -32.65
C TYR A 325 -28.40 5.34 -33.78
N ASP A 326 -28.87 6.47 -34.27
CA ASP A 326 -28.13 7.35 -35.17
C ASP A 326 -27.39 8.42 -34.31
N PHE A 327 -26.08 8.28 -34.17
CA PHE A 327 -25.29 9.13 -33.32
C PHE A 327 -24.84 10.37 -34.08
N ASN A 328 -25.27 11.54 -33.65
CA ASN A 328 -24.88 12.82 -34.23
C ASN A 328 -24.21 13.72 -33.20
N TYR A 329 -23.01 13.33 -32.79
CA TYR A 329 -22.24 14.08 -31.82
C TYR A 329 -21.58 15.34 -32.42
N LYS A 330 -21.63 16.44 -31.67
CA LYS A 330 -20.93 17.69 -32.00
C LYS A 330 -19.48 17.66 -31.53
N ASN A 331 -18.70 18.64 -31.98
CA ASN A 331 -17.23 18.67 -31.68
C ASN A 331 -16.91 18.61 -30.17
N GLU A 332 -17.72 19.27 -29.34
CA GLU A 332 -17.51 19.29 -27.89
C GLU A 332 -17.80 17.94 -27.23
N GLU A 333 -18.82 17.21 -27.72
CA GLU A 333 -19.13 15.85 -27.27
C GLU A 333 -18.08 14.86 -27.76
N ILE A 334 -17.64 15.01 -29.01
CA ILE A 334 -16.55 14.21 -29.59
C ILE A 334 -15.26 14.37 -28.76
N LYS A 335 -14.98 15.58 -28.26
CA LYS A 335 -13.81 15.83 -27.40
C LYS A 335 -13.86 14.97 -26.14
N VAL A 336 -14.99 14.92 -25.45
CA VAL A 336 -15.18 14.08 -24.25
C VAL A 336 -15.11 12.58 -24.61
N LEU A 337 -15.74 12.17 -25.72
CA LEU A 337 -15.71 10.78 -26.18
C LEU A 337 -14.31 10.31 -26.57
N LYS A 338 -13.48 11.18 -27.14
CA LYS A 338 -12.05 10.90 -27.36
C LYS A 338 -11.34 10.62 -26.03
N LYS A 339 -11.62 11.42 -25.00
CA LYS A 339 -11.08 11.16 -23.66
C LYS A 339 -11.55 9.81 -23.12
N VAL A 340 -12.84 9.47 -23.28
CA VAL A 340 -13.37 8.14 -22.91
C VAL A 340 -12.63 7.01 -23.64
N SER A 341 -12.33 7.18 -24.94
CA SER A 341 -11.66 6.15 -25.75
C SER A 341 -10.21 5.87 -25.33
N GLU A 342 -9.56 6.77 -24.58
CA GLU A 342 -8.23 6.58 -24.04
C GLU A 342 -8.20 5.64 -22.81
N TRP A 343 -9.37 5.31 -22.23
CA TRP A 343 -9.46 4.53 -21.00
C TRP A 343 -8.75 3.17 -21.04
N PRO A 344 -8.94 2.34 -22.08
CA PRO A 344 -8.24 1.04 -22.15
C PRO A 344 -6.72 1.21 -22.13
N LYS A 345 -6.19 2.19 -22.86
CA LYS A 345 -4.75 2.49 -22.89
C LYS A 345 -4.25 3.00 -21.55
N CYS A 346 -5.04 3.82 -20.85
CA CYS A 346 -4.69 4.30 -19.51
C CYS A 346 -4.48 3.13 -18.55
N ILE A 347 -5.37 2.13 -18.56
CA ILE A 347 -5.28 0.94 -17.72
C ILE A 347 -4.05 0.10 -18.09
N GLU A 348 -3.83 -0.12 -19.37
CA GLU A 348 -2.69 -0.88 -19.87
C GLU A 348 -1.36 -0.25 -19.40
N VAL A 349 -1.20 1.06 -19.59
CA VAL A 349 0.01 1.79 -19.19
C VAL A 349 0.16 1.82 -17.68
N ALA A 350 -0.91 2.06 -16.93
CA ALA A 350 -0.88 2.04 -15.47
C ALA A 350 -0.42 0.67 -14.93
N SER A 351 -0.84 -0.42 -15.58
CA SER A 351 -0.45 -1.78 -15.22
C SER A 351 0.99 -2.09 -15.61
N SER A 352 1.38 -1.83 -16.85
CA SER A 352 2.72 -2.16 -17.38
C SER A 352 3.84 -1.34 -16.75
N LYS A 353 3.56 -0.07 -16.40
CA LYS A 353 4.52 0.82 -15.74
C LYS A 353 4.48 0.72 -14.21
N LEU A 354 3.52 -0.02 -13.65
CA LEU A 354 3.24 -0.06 -12.21
C LEU A 354 3.01 1.36 -11.63
N GLU A 355 2.18 2.14 -12.32
CA GLU A 355 1.89 3.54 -12.02
C GLU A 355 0.39 3.74 -11.75
N PRO A 356 -0.12 3.31 -10.58
CA PRO A 356 -1.56 3.37 -10.27
C PRO A 356 -2.12 4.79 -10.26
N HIS A 357 -1.29 5.82 -10.03
CA HIS A 357 -1.68 7.22 -10.02
C HIS A 357 -2.26 7.71 -11.36
N ARG A 358 -1.97 7.03 -12.46
CA ARG A 358 -2.55 7.36 -13.76
C ARG A 358 -4.07 7.25 -13.77
N ILE A 359 -4.63 6.36 -12.96
CA ILE A 359 -6.08 6.14 -12.90
C ILE A 359 -6.81 7.36 -12.30
N PRO A 360 -6.55 7.80 -11.06
CA PRO A 360 -7.22 8.98 -10.51
C PRO A 360 -6.94 10.27 -11.32
N VAL A 361 -5.74 10.44 -11.86
CA VAL A 361 -5.41 11.58 -12.73
C VAL A 361 -6.29 11.56 -13.98
N TYR A 362 -6.40 10.44 -14.66
CA TYR A 362 -7.25 10.29 -15.83
C TYR A 362 -8.74 10.56 -15.50
N LEU A 363 -9.22 10.04 -14.37
CA LEU A 363 -10.62 10.28 -13.94
C LEU A 363 -10.89 11.75 -13.68
N TYR A 364 -9.93 12.47 -13.08
CA TYR A 364 -10.04 13.90 -12.88
C TYR A 364 -10.09 14.67 -14.21
N GLU A 365 -9.24 14.32 -15.16
CA GLU A 365 -9.24 14.92 -16.50
C GLU A 365 -10.57 14.66 -17.25
N LEU A 366 -11.06 13.43 -17.21
CA LEU A 366 -12.36 13.08 -17.79
C LEU A 366 -13.51 13.87 -17.14
N ALA A 367 -13.51 13.97 -15.81
CA ALA A 367 -14.48 14.77 -15.07
C ALA A 367 -14.40 16.26 -15.45
N SER A 368 -13.20 16.78 -15.66
CA SER A 368 -12.98 18.17 -16.08
C SER A 368 -13.58 18.45 -17.45
N GLU A 369 -13.35 17.57 -18.43
CA GLU A 369 -13.94 17.70 -19.76
C GLU A 369 -15.48 17.61 -19.70
N PHE A 370 -16.02 16.68 -18.92
CA PHE A 370 -17.46 16.55 -18.73
C PHE A 370 -18.07 17.80 -18.07
N HIS A 371 -17.45 18.32 -17.00
CA HIS A 371 -17.95 19.52 -16.33
C HIS A 371 -17.87 20.77 -17.22
N SER A 372 -16.86 20.85 -18.07
CA SER A 372 -16.74 21.91 -19.08
C SER A 372 -17.92 21.84 -20.06
N TYR A 373 -18.20 20.65 -20.60
CA TYR A 373 -19.36 20.44 -21.47
C TYR A 373 -20.69 20.73 -20.74
N TRP A 374 -20.86 20.24 -19.51
CA TRP A 374 -22.05 20.50 -18.70
C TRP A 374 -22.36 21.98 -18.53
N ASN A 375 -21.33 22.79 -18.29
CA ASN A 375 -21.49 24.23 -18.09
C ASN A 375 -21.94 24.97 -19.37
N MET A 376 -21.58 24.47 -20.57
CA MET A 376 -22.08 25.05 -21.83
C MET A 376 -23.60 25.02 -21.93
N GLY A 377 -24.26 24.03 -21.31
CA GLY A 377 -25.75 23.95 -21.26
C GLY A 377 -26.41 25.07 -20.45
N LYS A 378 -25.63 25.92 -19.74
CA LYS A 378 -26.16 27.13 -19.10
C LYS A 378 -26.39 28.27 -20.10
N GLU A 379 -25.54 28.34 -21.11
CA GLU A 379 -25.55 29.38 -22.14
C GLU A 379 -26.27 28.94 -23.39
N ASP A 380 -26.18 27.65 -23.77
CA ASP A 380 -26.78 27.05 -24.94
C ASP A 380 -27.75 25.92 -24.54
N LEU A 381 -29.04 26.15 -24.71
CA LEU A 381 -30.11 25.18 -24.36
C LEU A 381 -29.99 23.86 -25.15
N ASN A 382 -29.43 23.90 -26.37
CA ASN A 382 -29.25 22.70 -27.19
C ASN A 382 -28.17 21.75 -26.61
N LYS A 383 -27.30 22.27 -25.75
CA LYS A 383 -26.26 21.47 -25.08
C LYS A 383 -26.72 20.86 -23.75
N ARG A 384 -27.97 21.17 -23.31
CA ARG A 384 -28.58 20.53 -22.15
C ARG A 384 -28.85 19.06 -22.41
N PHE A 385 -28.71 18.24 -21.40
CA PHE A 385 -29.02 16.81 -21.50
C PHE A 385 -30.53 16.56 -21.54
N ILE A 386 -31.30 17.36 -20.85
CA ILE A 386 -32.74 17.24 -20.74
C ILE A 386 -33.36 18.43 -21.45
N ASN A 387 -34.29 18.16 -22.37
CA ASN A 387 -35.05 19.18 -23.09
C ASN A 387 -36.24 19.71 -22.27
N GLU A 388 -36.96 20.70 -22.81
CA GLU A 388 -38.11 21.34 -22.15
C GLU A 388 -39.24 20.34 -21.85
N ASN A 389 -39.35 19.26 -22.62
CA ASN A 389 -40.35 18.20 -22.44
C ASN A 389 -39.87 17.12 -21.43
N LYS A 390 -38.81 17.38 -20.65
CA LYS A 390 -38.22 16.45 -19.69
C LYS A 390 -37.74 15.12 -20.31
N LYS A 391 -37.35 15.14 -21.59
CA LYS A 391 -36.81 13.97 -22.31
C LYS A 391 -35.33 14.16 -22.60
N ILE A 392 -34.62 13.05 -22.69
CA ILE A 392 -33.22 12.96 -23.13
C ILE A 392 -33.18 12.29 -24.50
N SER A 393 -32.33 12.76 -25.42
CA SER A 393 -32.08 12.09 -26.67
C SER A 393 -31.16 10.87 -26.50
N ASP A 394 -31.29 9.90 -27.40
CA ASP A 394 -30.57 8.63 -27.30
C ASP A 394 -29.04 8.81 -27.36
N ASP A 395 -28.56 9.71 -28.20
CA ASP A 395 -27.16 10.09 -28.31
C ASP A 395 -26.62 10.65 -26.97
N LYS A 396 -27.35 11.55 -26.32
CA LYS A 396 -26.98 12.10 -25.00
C LYS A 396 -27.09 11.06 -23.87
N LEU A 397 -28.05 10.15 -23.97
CA LEU A 397 -28.18 9.05 -23.03
C LEU A 397 -26.96 8.14 -23.10
N VAL A 398 -26.55 7.72 -24.30
CA VAL A 398 -25.35 6.90 -24.49
C VAL A 398 -24.09 7.65 -24.10
N PHE A 399 -23.98 8.93 -24.44
CA PHE A 399 -22.87 9.79 -24.03
C PHE A 399 -22.66 9.77 -22.49
N LEU A 400 -23.74 9.99 -21.72
CA LEU A 400 -23.70 9.95 -20.27
C LEU A 400 -23.36 8.55 -19.74
N LYS A 401 -23.93 7.51 -20.37
CA LYS A 401 -23.70 6.13 -19.94
C LYS A 401 -22.26 5.70 -20.11
N VAL A 402 -21.60 6.00 -21.21
CA VAL A 402 -20.20 5.61 -21.41
C VAL A 402 -19.26 6.34 -20.44
N ILE A 403 -19.52 7.62 -20.16
CA ILE A 403 -18.74 8.37 -19.17
C ILE A 403 -18.92 7.76 -17.78
N SER A 404 -20.18 7.49 -17.38
CA SER A 404 -20.49 6.89 -16.08
C SER A 404 -19.80 5.52 -15.89
N ASN A 405 -19.78 4.70 -16.94
CA ASN A 405 -19.14 3.39 -16.91
C ASN A 405 -17.62 3.49 -16.69
N VAL A 406 -16.94 4.45 -17.34
CA VAL A 406 -15.51 4.68 -17.18
C VAL A 406 -15.21 5.18 -15.76
N ILE A 407 -15.98 6.17 -15.26
CA ILE A 407 -15.80 6.67 -13.88
C ILE A 407 -15.99 5.53 -12.87
N LYS A 408 -17.09 4.79 -12.98
CA LYS A 408 -17.38 3.66 -12.09
C LYS A 408 -16.30 2.58 -12.14
N SER A 409 -15.80 2.27 -13.34
CA SER A 409 -14.71 1.32 -13.56
C SER A 409 -13.41 1.80 -12.88
N GLY A 410 -13.01 3.04 -13.09
CA GLY A 410 -11.80 3.61 -12.52
C GLY A 410 -11.86 3.72 -10.99
N MET A 411 -12.98 4.20 -10.46
CA MET A 411 -13.19 4.28 -9.02
C MET A 411 -13.13 2.90 -8.36
N ARG A 412 -13.70 1.86 -9.00
CA ARG A 412 -13.60 0.47 -8.53
C ARG A 412 -12.14 -0.02 -8.52
N ILE A 413 -11.33 0.31 -9.53
CA ILE A 413 -9.90 -0.08 -9.59
C ILE A 413 -9.14 0.51 -8.41
N VAL A 414 -9.39 1.77 -8.06
CA VAL A 414 -8.73 2.44 -6.92
C VAL A 414 -9.39 2.12 -5.57
N GLY A 415 -10.49 1.34 -5.57
CA GLY A 415 -11.18 0.90 -4.35
C GLY A 415 -11.97 2.00 -3.65
N VAL A 416 -12.55 2.93 -4.43
CA VAL A 416 -13.32 4.10 -3.99
C VAL A 416 -14.75 3.98 -4.47
N ASN A 417 -15.71 4.44 -3.67
CA ASN A 417 -17.12 4.39 -4.00
C ASN A 417 -17.53 5.48 -5.00
N THR A 418 -18.56 5.17 -5.77
CA THR A 418 -19.27 6.11 -6.65
C THR A 418 -20.67 6.35 -6.10
N PRO A 419 -20.87 7.33 -5.20
CA PRO A 419 -22.21 7.63 -4.69
C PRO A 419 -23.09 8.17 -5.82
N GLU A 420 -24.38 7.83 -5.79
CA GLU A 420 -25.34 8.35 -6.77
C GLU A 420 -25.89 9.72 -6.34
N GLU A 421 -25.70 10.09 -5.07
CA GLU A 421 -26.10 11.38 -4.46
C GLU A 421 -25.01 11.89 -3.51
N MET A 422 -24.85 13.21 -3.42
CA MET A 422 -23.90 13.90 -2.54
C MET A 422 -24.52 15.17 -1.94
#